data_5dd77f6a346c577dff9b3368872dcc5d
#
_entry.id   5dd77f6a346c577dff9b3368872dcc5d
#
_cell.length_a   1.000
_cell.length_b   1.000
_cell.length_c   1.000
_cell.angle_alpha   90.00
_cell.angle_beta   90.00
_cell.angle_gamma   90.00
#
_symmetry.space_group_name_H-M   'P 1'
#
loop_
_entity.id
_entity.type
_entity.pdbx_description
1 polymer ?
#
loop_
_entity_poly.entity_id
_entity_poly.type
_entity_poly.pdbx_seq_one_letter_code
_entity_poly.pdbx_strand_id
1 'polypeptide(L)'
;DTKAEELISELAAPKTVNLCYRTLDPETGLAYGYDVLKYKMYMGDTGLFVTQIFRNTTSPDENPYNRLLANRLQANLGYLYENVVAQMLAAGGDKLFYYTFSDKESKKSYEIDFLIARQGKVCPIEVKSSAYRRHTSLDLFCEKFQRSIFQAYVLTTRDIIDEGEKLKYLPVFMTPWL
;
A
#
# COMPACT_ATOMS: atom_id res chain seq x y z
N ASP A 1 -19.30 9.98 13.68
CA ASP A 1 -19.70 9.14 14.84
C ASP A 1 -18.53 9.10 15.82
N THR A 2 -18.58 9.95 16.86
CA THR A 2 -17.51 10.26 17.81
C THR A 2 -16.87 8.98 18.42
N LYS A 3 -17.70 7.98 18.69
CA LYS A 3 -17.25 6.71 19.28
C LYS A 3 -16.37 5.87 18.33
N ALA A 4 -16.65 5.90 17.04
CA ALA A 4 -15.83 5.19 16.05
C ALA A 4 -14.46 5.87 15.87
N GLU A 5 -14.44 7.21 15.89
CA GLU A 5 -13.20 7.99 15.80
C GLU A 5 -12.30 7.79 17.04
N GLU A 6 -12.89 7.72 18.23
CA GLU A 6 -12.18 7.40 19.47
C GLU A 6 -11.53 6.01 19.40
N LEU A 7 -12.29 4.97 19.02
CA LEU A 7 -11.77 3.60 18.88
C LEU A 7 -10.64 3.52 17.85
N ILE A 8 -10.75 4.23 16.72
CA ILE A 8 -9.70 4.27 15.71
C ILE A 8 -8.44 4.95 16.26
N SER A 9 -8.61 6.04 17.00
CA SER A 9 -7.49 6.73 17.66
C SER A 9 -6.79 5.83 18.68
N GLU A 10 -7.55 5.07 19.47
CA GLU A 10 -7.02 4.11 20.44
C GLU A 10 -6.21 2.97 19.78
N LEU A 11 -6.58 2.56 18.56
CA LEU A 11 -5.86 1.55 17.80
C LEU A 11 -4.64 2.14 17.06
N ALA A 12 -4.74 3.37 16.60
CA ALA A 12 -3.68 4.02 15.83
C ALA A 12 -2.55 4.55 16.72
N ALA A 13 -2.87 5.08 17.91
CA ALA A 13 -1.88 5.64 18.82
C ALA A 13 -0.77 4.65 19.23
N PRO A 14 -1.07 3.39 19.64
CA PRO A 14 -0.05 2.38 19.93
C PRO A 14 0.50 1.71 18.66
N LYS A 15 0.14 2.19 17.47
CA LYS A 15 0.51 1.60 16.18
C LYS A 15 0.04 0.15 15.98
N THR A 16 -1.04 -0.25 16.64
CA THR A 16 -1.72 -1.52 16.36
C THR A 16 -2.23 -1.57 14.93
N VAL A 17 -2.60 -0.40 14.39
CA VAL A 17 -2.95 -0.20 13.00
C VAL A 17 -2.23 1.02 12.41
N ASN A 18 -1.96 0.97 11.12
CA ASN A 18 -1.46 2.07 10.31
C ASN A 18 -2.61 2.61 9.44
N LEU A 19 -2.89 3.90 9.55
CA LEU A 19 -3.91 4.56 8.74
C LEU A 19 -3.28 5.13 7.47
N CYS A 20 -3.88 4.78 6.32
CA CYS A 20 -3.51 5.29 5.01
C CYS A 20 -4.66 6.16 4.51
N TYR A 21 -4.48 7.48 4.49
CA TYR A 21 -5.54 8.43 4.19
C TYR A 21 -5.68 8.68 2.69
N ARG A 22 -6.90 8.95 2.27
CA ARG A 22 -7.13 9.36 0.89
C ARG A 22 -6.66 10.79 0.68
N THR A 23 -5.68 11.03 -0.19
CA THR A 23 -5.35 12.39 -0.61
C THR A 23 -6.39 12.90 -1.61
N LEU A 24 -6.69 14.21 -1.53
CA LEU A 24 -7.62 14.88 -2.44
C LEU A 24 -6.89 15.42 -3.66
N ASP A 25 -5.64 15.85 -3.48
CA ASP A 25 -4.81 16.40 -4.54
C ASP A 25 -3.34 16.01 -4.33
N PRO A 26 -2.78 15.17 -5.20
CA PRO A 26 -1.38 14.80 -5.13
C PRO A 26 -0.39 15.93 -5.46
N GLU A 27 -0.84 17.01 -6.13
CA GLU A 27 0.02 18.10 -6.58
C GLU A 27 0.34 19.12 -5.49
N THR A 28 -0.62 19.41 -4.61
CA THR A 28 -0.47 20.44 -3.56
C THR A 28 0.29 19.99 -2.33
N GLY A 29 0.72 18.72 -2.31
CA GLY A 29 1.41 18.10 -1.18
C GLY A 29 0.46 17.25 -0.32
N LEU A 30 0.87 16.01 -0.09
CA LEU A 30 0.06 14.95 0.51
C LEU A 30 -0.49 15.30 1.90
N ALA A 31 0.25 16.11 2.67
CA ALA A 31 -0.11 16.47 4.03
C ALA A 31 -1.13 17.63 4.12
N TYR A 32 -1.34 18.38 3.04
CA TYR A 32 -2.20 19.58 3.07
C TYR A 32 -3.65 19.31 2.66
N GLY A 33 -3.90 18.25 1.91
CA GLY A 33 -5.24 17.96 1.39
C GLY A 33 -5.54 16.47 1.41
N TYR A 34 -6.00 15.94 2.55
CA TYR A 34 -6.47 14.56 2.64
C TYR A 34 -7.81 14.49 3.37
N ASP A 35 -8.59 13.47 3.04
CA ASP A 35 -9.89 13.22 3.63
C ASP A 35 -9.70 12.37 4.90
N VAL A 36 -9.90 12.97 6.07
CA VAL A 36 -9.76 12.30 7.36
C VAL A 36 -10.79 11.19 7.59
N LEU A 37 -11.91 11.24 6.86
CA LEU A 37 -12.99 10.25 6.94
C LEU A 37 -12.81 9.10 5.95
N LYS A 38 -11.86 9.22 5.02
CA LYS A 38 -11.56 8.18 4.03
C LYS A 38 -10.15 7.67 4.19
N TYR A 39 -10.04 6.49 4.76
CA TYR A 39 -8.76 5.82 4.99
C TYR A 39 -8.89 4.32 4.76
N LYS A 40 -7.76 3.71 4.44
CA LYS A 40 -7.53 2.28 4.54
C LYS A 40 -6.84 2.01 5.88
N MET A 41 -7.09 0.85 6.46
CA MET A 41 -6.51 0.43 7.74
C MET A 41 -5.66 -0.82 7.51
N TYR A 42 -4.39 -0.74 7.84
CA TYR A 42 -3.45 -1.85 7.78
C TYR A 42 -3.03 -2.24 9.19
N MET A 43 -2.85 -3.54 9.42
CA MET A 43 -2.33 -4.00 10.72
C MET A 43 -0.89 -3.53 10.91
N GLY A 44 -0.56 -3.07 12.12
CA GLY A 44 0.79 -2.63 12.47
C GLY A 44 1.80 -3.79 12.51
N ASP A 45 1.30 -5.02 12.68
CA ASP A 45 2.08 -6.25 12.65
C ASP A 45 1.49 -7.23 11.62
N THR A 46 2.25 -7.49 10.56
CA THR A 46 1.83 -8.41 9.48
C THR A 46 1.77 -9.87 9.96
N GLY A 47 2.57 -10.27 10.94
CA GLY A 47 2.48 -11.61 11.55
C GLY A 47 1.16 -11.81 12.27
N LEU A 48 0.71 -10.79 13.02
CA LEU A 48 -0.61 -10.78 13.65
C LEU A 48 -1.72 -10.81 12.59
N PHE A 49 -1.58 -10.07 11.51
CA PHE A 49 -2.52 -10.08 10.38
C PHE A 49 -2.67 -11.47 9.77
N VAL A 50 -1.56 -12.16 9.49
CA VAL A 50 -1.54 -13.55 9.00
C VAL A 50 -2.25 -14.48 9.98
N THR A 51 -1.93 -14.36 11.27
CA THR A 51 -2.56 -15.19 12.33
C THR A 51 -4.07 -14.98 12.38
N GLN A 52 -4.54 -13.75 12.26
CA GLN A 52 -5.96 -13.41 12.25
C GLN A 52 -6.70 -14.00 11.04
N ILE A 53 -6.13 -13.88 9.84
CA ILE A 53 -6.73 -14.42 8.61
C ILE A 53 -6.88 -15.94 8.72
N PHE A 54 -5.88 -16.63 9.26
CA PHE A 54 -5.84 -18.10 9.25
C PHE A 54 -6.38 -18.75 10.51
N ARG A 55 -6.77 -17.98 11.54
CA ARG A 55 -7.27 -18.49 12.81
C ARG A 55 -8.42 -19.49 12.67
N ASN A 56 -9.29 -19.31 11.70
CA ASN A 56 -10.49 -20.12 11.49
C ASN A 56 -10.40 -21.06 10.27
N THR A 57 -9.27 -21.06 9.53
CA THR A 57 -9.15 -21.79 8.28
C THR A 57 -8.13 -22.92 8.30
N THR A 58 -7.37 -23.04 9.38
CA THR A 58 -6.34 -24.08 9.54
C THR A 58 -6.83 -25.19 10.46
N SER A 59 -6.55 -26.44 10.06
CA SER A 59 -6.61 -27.56 10.99
C SER A 59 -5.63 -27.32 12.14
N PRO A 60 -5.92 -27.80 13.37
CA PRO A 60 -5.06 -27.58 14.54
C PRO A 60 -3.59 -27.98 14.35
N ASP A 61 -3.34 -28.91 13.43
CA ASP A 61 -2.01 -29.46 13.17
C ASP A 61 -1.22 -28.72 12.06
N GLU A 62 -1.81 -27.74 11.37
CA GLU A 62 -1.15 -27.01 10.29
C GLU A 62 -0.74 -25.59 10.74
N ASN A 63 0.58 -25.36 10.77
CA ASN A 63 1.13 -24.02 11.00
C ASN A 63 0.84 -23.09 9.80
N PRO A 64 0.14 -21.95 9.98
CA PRO A 64 -0.16 -20.99 8.91
C PRO A 64 1.06 -20.50 8.16
N TYR A 65 2.19 -20.35 8.84
CA TYR A 65 3.46 -19.93 8.23
C TYR A 65 4.01 -20.97 7.26
N ASN A 66 3.88 -22.27 7.55
CA ASN A 66 4.31 -23.32 6.63
C ASN A 66 3.50 -23.31 5.33
N ARG A 67 2.20 -22.97 5.41
CA ARG A 67 1.35 -22.81 4.23
C ARG A 67 1.72 -21.57 3.42
N LEU A 68 2.06 -20.47 4.09
CA LEU A 68 2.56 -19.26 3.46
C LEU A 68 3.86 -19.52 2.71
N LEU A 69 4.84 -20.12 3.39
CA LEU A 69 6.16 -20.48 2.82
C LEU A 69 6.05 -21.48 1.66
N ALA A 70 5.10 -22.42 1.75
CA ALA A 70 4.87 -23.41 0.70
C ALA A 70 4.07 -22.86 -0.51
N ASN A 71 3.73 -21.55 -0.52
CA ASN A 71 2.85 -20.91 -1.51
C ASN A 71 1.50 -21.63 -1.71
N ARG A 72 1.01 -22.28 -0.64
CA ARG A 72 -0.25 -23.06 -0.63
C ARG A 72 -1.44 -22.29 -0.10
N LEU A 73 -1.27 -20.97 0.13
CA LEU A 73 -2.37 -20.12 0.53
C LEU A 73 -3.20 -19.76 -0.70
N GLN A 74 -4.43 -20.23 -0.72
CA GLN A 74 -5.43 -19.80 -1.71
C GLN A 74 -6.00 -18.40 -1.40
N ALA A 75 -5.42 -17.69 -0.44
CA ALA A 75 -5.84 -16.35 -0.07
C ALA A 75 -5.39 -15.32 -1.12
N ASN A 76 -6.16 -14.25 -1.24
CA ASN A 76 -5.75 -13.08 -2.02
C ASN A 76 -4.52 -12.42 -1.35
N LEU A 77 -3.33 -12.83 -1.77
CA LEU A 77 -2.06 -12.38 -1.22
C LEU A 77 -1.81 -10.87 -1.45
N GLY A 78 -2.60 -10.22 -2.31
CA GLY A 78 -2.50 -8.77 -2.54
C GLY A 78 -2.56 -7.99 -1.24
N TYR A 79 -3.61 -8.20 -0.44
CA TYR A 79 -3.76 -7.50 0.85
C TYR A 79 -2.64 -7.77 1.85
N LEU A 80 -2.07 -8.97 1.82
CA LEU A 80 -0.93 -9.30 2.69
C LEU A 80 0.30 -8.47 2.31
N TYR A 81 0.62 -8.37 1.03
CA TYR A 81 1.76 -7.60 0.56
C TYR A 81 1.55 -6.09 0.72
N GLU A 82 0.34 -5.59 0.49
CA GLU A 82 0.00 -4.20 0.82
C GLU A 82 0.22 -3.93 2.32
N ASN A 83 -0.20 -4.86 3.21
CA ASN A 83 0.03 -4.71 4.64
C ASN A 83 1.51 -4.68 5.02
N VAL A 84 2.33 -5.55 4.41
CA VAL A 84 3.80 -5.55 4.60
C VAL A 84 4.38 -4.21 4.19
N VAL A 85 4.01 -3.70 3.03
CA VAL A 85 4.50 -2.40 2.52
C VAL A 85 4.05 -1.26 3.44
N ALA A 86 2.78 -1.22 3.84
CA ALA A 86 2.27 -0.23 4.77
C ALA A 86 3.04 -0.22 6.10
N GLN A 87 3.32 -1.40 6.67
CA GLN A 87 4.10 -1.56 7.89
C GLN A 87 5.53 -1.02 7.71
N MET A 88 6.21 -1.37 6.62
CA MET A 88 7.57 -0.94 6.34
C MET A 88 7.68 0.57 6.14
N LEU A 89 6.78 1.18 5.35
CA LEU A 89 6.73 2.62 5.14
C LEU A 89 6.45 3.37 6.45
N ALA A 90 5.46 2.93 7.22
CA ALA A 90 5.12 3.54 8.52
C ALA A 90 6.26 3.40 9.54
N ALA A 91 6.98 2.27 9.54
CA ALA A 91 8.17 2.07 10.38
C ALA A 91 9.32 3.01 9.97
N GLY A 92 9.44 3.35 8.69
CA GLY A 92 10.36 4.35 8.15
C GLY A 92 9.97 5.80 8.50
N GLY A 93 8.81 6.01 9.11
CA GLY A 93 8.30 7.34 9.49
C GLY A 93 7.43 8.01 8.44
N ASP A 94 7.10 7.32 7.36
CA ASP A 94 6.21 7.86 6.33
C ASP A 94 4.76 7.94 6.83
N LYS A 95 4.10 9.06 6.57
CA LYS A 95 2.65 9.15 6.62
C LYS A 95 2.08 8.55 5.34
N LEU A 96 1.16 7.62 5.49
CA LEU A 96 0.63 6.86 4.37
C LEU A 96 -0.56 7.57 3.73
N PHE A 97 -0.55 7.64 2.40
CA PHE A 97 -1.66 8.14 1.60
C PHE A 97 -1.95 7.19 0.46
N TYR A 98 -3.18 7.20 -0.03
CA TYR A 98 -3.60 6.58 -1.27
C TYR A 98 -4.39 7.56 -2.13
N TYR A 99 -4.58 7.26 -3.39
CA TYR A 99 -5.33 8.13 -4.29
C TYR A 99 -6.28 7.33 -5.18
N THR A 100 -7.51 7.84 -5.33
CA THR A 100 -8.47 7.28 -6.26
C THR A 100 -8.90 8.33 -7.26
N PHE A 101 -8.97 7.94 -8.52
CA PHE A 101 -9.44 8.79 -9.60
C PHE A 101 -10.27 7.98 -10.60
N SER A 102 -11.10 8.68 -11.35
CA SER A 102 -11.89 8.08 -12.41
C SER A 102 -11.45 8.65 -13.75
N ASP A 103 -11.39 7.79 -14.73
CA ASP A 103 -11.29 8.22 -16.10
C ASP A 103 -12.68 8.61 -16.61
N LYS A 104 -12.79 9.82 -17.15
CA LYS A 104 -14.08 10.38 -17.61
C LYS A 104 -14.64 9.64 -18.82
N GLU A 105 -13.79 9.08 -19.67
CA GLU A 105 -14.19 8.41 -20.91
C GLU A 105 -14.62 6.95 -20.63
N SER A 106 -13.80 6.20 -19.92
CA SER A 106 -14.06 4.77 -19.65
C SER A 106 -14.97 4.52 -18.46
N LYS A 107 -15.30 5.55 -17.65
CA LYS A 107 -16.03 5.43 -16.36
C LYS A 107 -15.40 4.44 -15.37
N LYS A 108 -14.14 4.06 -15.58
CA LYS A 108 -13.40 3.17 -14.69
C LYS A 108 -12.81 3.97 -13.54
N SER A 109 -12.84 3.38 -12.36
CA SER A 109 -12.14 3.89 -11.18
C SER A 109 -10.77 3.22 -11.09
N TYR A 110 -9.76 4.02 -10.81
CA TYR A 110 -8.37 3.62 -10.62
C TYR A 110 -7.93 4.01 -9.22
N GLU A 111 -7.01 3.24 -8.68
CA GLU A 111 -6.43 3.47 -7.36
C GLU A 111 -4.92 3.33 -7.43
N ILE A 112 -4.20 4.16 -6.68
CA ILE A 112 -2.79 4.04 -6.37
C ILE A 112 -2.70 3.57 -4.93
N ASP A 113 -2.02 2.45 -4.69
CA ASP A 113 -1.99 1.78 -3.39
C ASP A 113 -1.39 2.67 -2.31
N PHE A 114 -0.23 3.28 -2.59
CA PHE A 114 0.42 4.23 -1.69
C PHE A 114 0.99 5.43 -2.42
N LEU A 115 0.98 6.56 -1.71
CA LEU A 115 1.70 7.77 -2.07
C LEU A 115 2.57 8.19 -0.89
N ILE A 116 3.85 8.43 -1.14
CA ILE A 116 4.78 9.01 -0.15
C ILE A 116 5.41 10.28 -0.73
N ALA A 117 5.91 11.15 0.14
CA ALA A 117 6.56 12.38 -0.28
C ALA A 117 8.09 12.24 -0.23
N ARG A 118 8.77 12.64 -1.28
CA ARG A 118 10.24 12.71 -1.35
C ARG A 118 10.65 13.99 -2.06
N GLN A 119 11.52 14.77 -1.45
CA GLN A 119 12.06 16.01 -2.01
C GLN A 119 10.97 17.00 -2.49
N GLY A 120 9.86 17.10 -1.75
CA GLY A 120 8.75 17.99 -2.11
C GLY A 120 7.88 17.50 -3.27
N LYS A 121 8.12 16.30 -3.77
CA LYS A 121 7.34 15.63 -4.82
C LYS A 121 6.74 14.32 -4.33
N VAL A 122 5.92 13.71 -5.16
CA VAL A 122 5.18 12.49 -4.84
C VAL A 122 5.88 11.27 -5.45
N CYS A 123 5.91 10.19 -4.69
CA CYS A 123 6.29 8.86 -5.17
C CYS A 123 5.07 7.95 -5.11
N PRO A 124 4.42 7.67 -6.24
CA PRO A 124 3.36 6.67 -6.30
C PRO A 124 3.96 5.26 -6.25
N ILE A 125 3.31 4.39 -5.48
CA ILE A 125 3.72 3.00 -5.25
C ILE A 125 2.53 2.10 -5.55
N GLU A 126 2.77 1.11 -6.40
CA GLU A 126 1.84 0.02 -6.72
C GLU A 126 2.42 -1.30 -6.18
N VAL A 127 1.63 -2.09 -5.48
CA VAL A 127 2.06 -3.38 -4.91
C VAL A 127 1.48 -4.53 -5.73
N LYS A 128 2.34 -5.42 -6.21
CA LYS A 128 1.94 -6.55 -7.08
C LYS A 128 2.43 -7.89 -6.53
N SER A 129 1.50 -8.74 -6.12
CA SER A 129 1.79 -10.14 -5.78
C SER A 129 1.99 -11.03 -7.01
N SER A 130 1.44 -10.62 -8.17
CA SER A 130 1.56 -11.30 -9.47
C SER A 130 1.41 -10.29 -10.60
N ALA A 131 1.65 -10.69 -11.86
CA ALA A 131 1.44 -9.87 -13.06
C ALA A 131 1.98 -8.42 -12.92
N TYR A 132 3.18 -8.26 -12.35
CA TYR A 132 3.79 -6.99 -11.95
C TYR A 132 3.95 -5.98 -13.11
N ARG A 133 4.00 -6.44 -14.36
CA ARG A 133 4.05 -5.57 -15.55
C ARG A 133 2.71 -4.93 -15.90
N ARG A 134 1.62 -5.29 -15.21
CA ARG A 134 0.29 -4.74 -15.48
C ARG A 134 -0.08 -3.73 -14.38
N HIS A 135 0.19 -2.46 -14.63
CA HIS A 135 0.03 -1.34 -13.67
C HIS A 135 -0.64 -0.12 -14.31
N THR A 136 -1.76 -0.35 -15.01
CA THR A 136 -2.49 0.71 -15.75
C THR A 136 -2.86 1.91 -14.87
N SER A 137 -3.22 1.69 -13.59
CA SER A 137 -3.53 2.79 -12.66
C SER A 137 -2.31 3.70 -12.48
N LEU A 138 -1.14 3.09 -12.27
CA LEU A 138 0.11 3.81 -12.08
C LEU A 138 0.52 4.57 -13.35
N ASP A 139 0.37 3.96 -14.52
CA ASP A 139 0.69 4.60 -15.80
C ASP A 139 -0.15 5.85 -16.02
N LEU A 140 -1.48 5.74 -15.87
CA LEU A 140 -2.40 6.86 -16.01
C LEU A 140 -2.15 7.96 -14.96
N PHE A 141 -1.81 7.57 -13.73
CA PHE A 141 -1.43 8.52 -12.70
C PHE A 141 -0.14 9.27 -13.08
N CYS A 142 0.89 8.56 -13.54
CA CYS A 142 2.16 9.14 -13.95
C CYS A 142 2.01 10.08 -15.14
N GLU A 143 1.15 9.75 -16.10
CA GLU A 143 0.84 10.63 -17.21
C GLU A 143 0.15 11.92 -16.73
N LYS A 144 -0.87 11.78 -15.89
CA LYS A 144 -1.67 12.90 -15.40
C LYS A 144 -0.87 13.88 -14.53
N PHE A 145 0.01 13.35 -13.65
CA PHE A 145 0.73 14.12 -12.62
C PHE A 145 2.24 14.19 -12.85
N GLN A 146 2.68 14.10 -14.11
CA GLN A 146 4.09 13.97 -14.50
C GLN A 146 5.04 14.98 -13.83
N ARG A 147 4.59 16.22 -13.63
CA ARG A 147 5.42 17.31 -13.06
C ARG A 147 5.63 17.17 -11.56
N SER A 148 4.72 16.52 -10.87
CA SER A 148 4.70 16.38 -9.41
C SER A 148 5.33 15.08 -8.92
N ILE A 149 5.71 14.17 -9.83
CA ILE A 149 6.32 12.89 -9.49
C ILE A 149 7.83 13.03 -9.37
N PHE A 150 8.37 12.50 -8.28
CA PHE A 150 9.80 12.29 -8.09
C PHE A 150 10.24 10.97 -8.73
N GLN A 151 9.63 9.87 -8.29
CA GLN A 151 9.91 8.52 -8.77
C GLN A 151 8.68 7.65 -8.58
N ALA A 152 8.31 6.83 -9.54
CA ALA A 152 7.26 5.83 -9.42
C ALA A 152 7.86 4.45 -9.12
N TYR A 153 7.14 3.63 -8.33
CA TYR A 153 7.58 2.31 -7.93
C TYR A 153 6.50 1.24 -8.16
N VAL A 154 6.92 0.09 -8.67
CA VAL A 154 6.16 -1.16 -8.62
C VAL A 154 6.89 -2.10 -7.69
N LEU A 155 6.29 -2.41 -6.55
CA LEU A 155 6.82 -3.36 -5.57
C LEU A 155 6.27 -4.75 -5.88
N THR A 156 7.16 -5.71 -6.07
CA THR A 156 6.79 -7.06 -6.49
C THR A 156 7.38 -8.12 -5.55
N THR A 157 6.74 -9.29 -5.51
CA THR A 157 7.24 -10.46 -4.77
C THR A 157 8.40 -11.16 -5.45
N ARG A 158 8.74 -10.73 -6.68
CA ARG A 158 9.86 -11.29 -7.44
C ARG A 158 11.15 -10.59 -7.07
N ASP A 159 12.25 -11.34 -7.13
CA ASP A 159 13.60 -10.81 -6.97
C ASP A 159 14.05 -10.17 -8.29
N ILE A 160 13.45 -9.03 -8.61
CA ILE A 160 13.72 -8.25 -9.82
C ILE A 160 14.04 -6.83 -9.38
N ILE A 161 15.17 -6.32 -9.85
CA ILE A 161 15.53 -4.92 -9.76
C ILE A 161 15.63 -4.40 -11.19
N ASP A 162 14.71 -3.54 -11.57
CA ASP A 162 14.74 -2.82 -12.83
C ASP A 162 14.58 -1.33 -12.52
N GLU A 163 15.66 -0.59 -12.67
CA GLU A 163 15.75 0.82 -12.36
C GLU A 163 15.60 1.67 -13.62
N GLY A 164 14.38 1.70 -14.16
CA GLY A 164 14.02 2.67 -15.18
C GLY A 164 14.09 4.11 -14.67
N GLU A 165 14.32 5.06 -15.57
CA GLU A 165 14.49 6.48 -15.21
C GLU A 165 13.28 7.05 -14.44
N LYS A 166 12.05 6.68 -14.83
CA LYS A 166 10.81 7.19 -14.22
C LYS A 166 10.05 6.16 -13.40
N LEU A 167 10.20 4.89 -13.71
CA LEU A 167 9.52 3.77 -13.07
C LEU A 167 10.54 2.72 -12.67
N LYS A 168 10.53 2.36 -11.39
CA LYS A 168 11.40 1.33 -10.83
C LYS A 168 10.60 0.12 -10.38
N TYR A 169 11.08 -1.06 -10.73
CA TYR A 169 10.56 -2.33 -10.23
C TYR A 169 11.50 -2.84 -9.16
N LEU A 170 10.99 -3.02 -7.95
CA LEU A 170 11.78 -3.44 -6.80
C LEU A 170 11.10 -4.60 -6.05
N PRO A 171 11.87 -5.51 -5.45
CA PRO A 171 11.32 -6.47 -4.52
C PRO A 171 10.66 -5.79 -3.32
N VAL A 172 9.56 -6.34 -2.81
CA VAL A 172 8.83 -5.81 -1.65
C VAL A 172 9.74 -5.54 -0.45
N PHE A 173 10.74 -6.39 -0.20
CA PHE A 173 11.66 -6.21 0.93
C PHE A 173 12.55 -4.96 0.81
N MET A 174 12.63 -4.34 -0.36
CA MET A 174 13.37 -3.08 -0.55
C MET A 174 12.55 -1.83 -0.18
N THR A 175 11.30 -1.97 0.23
CA THR A 175 10.45 -0.85 0.67
C THR A 175 11.14 0.12 1.66
N PRO A 176 11.93 -0.31 2.66
CA PRO A 176 12.57 0.60 3.61
C PRO A 176 13.62 1.55 3.01
N TRP A 177 14.04 1.33 1.78
CA TRP A 177 15.04 2.16 1.09
C TRP A 177 14.45 3.11 0.02
N LEU A 178 13.13 3.26 -0.03
CA LEU A 178 12.45 4.18 -0.97
C LEU A 178 12.62 5.65 -0.64
#